data_9a4de5b3ce9ca425c86ecd9298f18c45
#
_entry.id   9a4de5b3ce9ca425c86ecd9298f18c45
#
_cell.length_a   1.000
_cell.length_b   1.000
_cell.length_c   1.000
_cell.angle_alpha   90.00
_cell.angle_beta   90.00
_cell.angle_gamma   90.00
#
_symmetry.space_group_name_H-M   'P 1'
#
loop_
_entity.id
_entity.type
_entity.pdbx_description
1 polymer ?
#
loop_
_entity_poly.entity_id
_entity_poly.type
_entity_poly.pdbx_seq_one_letter_code
_entity_poly.pdbx_strand_id
1 'polypeptide(L)'
;MSRYKIWDKNETIYTPSGEEFTKEQWLARYKWANNPSAKMIIGAGVINGTVAMEFNATVEHYKKRGCVIDTATMTDEEILQAIEDFEDTPPVVEPDTTERMVALEEYKAMVETEGYQAPKEIIDKNYKRGLWTSAMVDMAVTKGSITTAEKAAIIEPVAKKPQSRR
;
A
#
# COMPACT_ATOMS: atom_id res chain seq x y z
N MET A 1 -5.47 -1.84 -17.50
CA MET A 1 -6.79 -2.49 -17.33
C MET A 1 -6.99 -2.72 -15.86
N SER A 2 -8.14 -2.36 -15.30
CA SER A 2 -8.45 -2.62 -13.90
C SER A 2 -8.48 -4.13 -13.64
N ARG A 3 -7.92 -4.56 -12.53
CA ARG A 3 -7.88 -5.96 -12.07
C ARG A 3 -9.25 -6.42 -11.61
N TYR A 4 -9.99 -5.51 -11.03
CA TYR A 4 -11.30 -5.75 -10.45
C TYR A 4 -12.40 -4.98 -11.17
N LYS A 5 -13.58 -5.56 -11.22
CA LYS A 5 -14.82 -4.91 -11.66
C LYS A 5 -16.03 -5.45 -10.90
N ILE A 6 -17.11 -4.68 -10.88
CA ILE A 6 -18.40 -5.18 -10.42
C ILE A 6 -18.97 -6.11 -11.48
N TRP A 7 -19.40 -7.30 -11.07
CA TRP A 7 -20.07 -8.25 -11.96
C TRP A 7 -21.47 -7.71 -12.36
N ASP A 8 -21.71 -7.63 -13.65
CA ASP A 8 -22.96 -7.17 -14.24
C ASP A 8 -24.09 -8.22 -14.20
N LYS A 9 -23.79 -9.39 -13.61
CA LYS A 9 -24.67 -10.57 -13.54
C LYS A 9 -25.05 -11.16 -14.92
N ASN A 10 -24.27 -10.90 -15.96
CA ASN A 10 -24.51 -11.43 -17.31
C ASN A 10 -23.35 -12.29 -17.81
N GLU A 11 -22.14 -11.96 -17.44
CA GLU A 11 -20.95 -12.69 -17.91
C GLU A 11 -20.71 -13.97 -17.11
N THR A 12 -20.06 -14.91 -17.76
CA THR A 12 -19.60 -16.16 -17.17
C THR A 12 -18.54 -15.90 -16.12
N ILE A 13 -18.58 -16.66 -15.03
CA ILE A 13 -17.61 -16.60 -13.93
C ILE A 13 -16.68 -17.82 -14.02
N TYR A 14 -15.39 -17.56 -13.89
CA TYR A 14 -14.38 -18.61 -13.83
C TYR A 14 -13.78 -18.65 -12.42
N THR A 15 -13.61 -19.85 -11.88
CA THR A 15 -12.90 -20.03 -10.59
C THR A 15 -11.39 -20.02 -10.79
N PRO A 16 -10.59 -19.83 -9.72
CA PRO A 16 -9.13 -19.96 -9.80
C PRO A 16 -8.65 -21.33 -10.31
N SER A 17 -9.48 -22.37 -10.16
CA SER A 17 -9.21 -23.71 -10.70
C SER A 17 -9.55 -23.84 -12.19
N GLY A 18 -10.08 -22.79 -12.82
CA GLY A 18 -10.49 -22.80 -14.23
C GLY A 18 -11.89 -23.39 -14.47
N GLU A 19 -12.66 -23.61 -13.42
CA GLU A 19 -14.05 -24.11 -13.53
C GLU A 19 -14.96 -22.96 -13.99
N GLU A 20 -15.80 -23.24 -14.98
CA GLU A 20 -16.68 -22.26 -15.61
C GLU A 20 -18.09 -22.36 -15.03
N PHE A 21 -18.68 -21.22 -14.68
CA PHE A 21 -20.06 -21.11 -14.21
C PHE A 21 -20.84 -20.11 -15.05
N THR A 22 -21.97 -20.57 -15.59
CA THR A 22 -22.96 -19.64 -16.13
C THR A 22 -23.58 -18.82 -15.00
N LYS A 23 -24.23 -17.69 -15.35
CA LYS A 23 -25.00 -16.88 -14.40
C LYS A 23 -25.95 -17.75 -13.55
N GLU A 24 -26.73 -18.59 -14.17
CA GLU A 24 -27.74 -19.43 -13.52
C GLU A 24 -27.09 -20.41 -12.53
N GLN A 25 -26.01 -21.05 -12.93
CA GLN A 25 -25.26 -21.96 -12.08
C GLN A 25 -24.67 -21.25 -10.88
N TRP A 26 -24.08 -20.07 -11.10
CA TRP A 26 -23.51 -19.26 -10.02
C TRP A 26 -24.56 -18.78 -9.02
N LEU A 27 -25.66 -18.22 -9.50
CA LEU A 27 -26.77 -17.75 -8.66
C LEU A 27 -27.49 -18.88 -7.92
N ALA A 28 -27.55 -20.09 -8.50
CA ALA A 28 -28.07 -21.25 -7.82
C ALA A 28 -27.17 -21.70 -6.65
N ARG A 29 -25.84 -21.62 -6.84
CA ARG A 29 -24.86 -21.98 -5.84
C ARG A 29 -24.75 -20.93 -4.71
N TYR A 30 -24.80 -19.65 -5.07
CA TYR A 30 -24.65 -18.52 -4.15
C TYR A 30 -25.92 -17.66 -4.12
N LYS A 31 -26.90 -18.12 -3.38
CA LYS A 31 -28.25 -17.51 -3.33
C LYS A 31 -28.25 -16.04 -2.89
N TRP A 32 -27.28 -15.61 -2.07
CA TRP A 32 -27.13 -14.22 -1.66
C TRP A 32 -26.86 -13.28 -2.84
N ALA A 33 -26.22 -13.76 -3.88
CA ALA A 33 -25.92 -12.98 -5.09
C ALA A 33 -27.18 -12.66 -5.92
N ASN A 34 -28.31 -13.34 -5.65
CA ASN A 34 -29.60 -13.00 -6.24
C ASN A 34 -30.20 -11.68 -5.71
N ASN A 35 -29.73 -11.22 -4.54
CA ASN A 35 -30.17 -9.94 -4.01
C ASN A 35 -29.82 -8.81 -5.00
N PRO A 36 -30.79 -7.98 -5.45
CA PRO A 36 -30.52 -6.87 -6.37
C PRO A 36 -29.48 -5.87 -5.82
N SER A 37 -29.44 -5.70 -4.50
CA SER A 37 -28.50 -4.79 -3.84
C SER A 37 -27.11 -5.40 -3.59
N ALA A 38 -26.94 -6.71 -3.81
CA ALA A 38 -25.67 -7.36 -3.63
C ALA A 38 -24.78 -7.09 -4.86
N LYS A 39 -23.64 -6.44 -4.63
CA LYS A 39 -22.60 -6.22 -5.61
C LYS A 39 -21.52 -7.28 -5.44
N MET A 40 -21.09 -7.87 -6.53
CA MET A 40 -20.00 -8.85 -6.53
C MET A 40 -18.80 -8.29 -7.27
N ILE A 41 -17.63 -8.43 -6.69
CA ILE A 41 -16.38 -8.10 -7.35
C ILE A 41 -15.87 -9.34 -8.06
N ILE A 42 -15.50 -9.18 -9.32
CA ILE A 42 -14.81 -10.20 -10.10
C ILE A 42 -13.49 -9.64 -10.60
N GLY A 43 -12.49 -10.52 -10.73
CA GLY A 43 -11.22 -10.17 -11.34
C GLY A 43 -11.40 -10.02 -12.86
N ALA A 44 -11.02 -8.88 -13.40
CA ALA A 44 -10.97 -8.64 -14.83
C ALA A 44 -9.56 -8.92 -15.33
N GLY A 45 -9.21 -10.18 -15.58
CA GLY A 45 -7.91 -10.54 -16.15
C GLY A 45 -7.32 -11.81 -15.54
N VAL A 46 -6.23 -12.24 -16.10
CA VAL A 46 -5.62 -13.56 -15.93
C VAL A 46 -5.10 -13.85 -14.51
N ILE A 47 -5.06 -12.88 -13.60
CA ILE A 47 -4.14 -12.93 -12.47
C ILE A 47 -4.61 -13.78 -11.31
N ASN A 48 -5.86 -13.90 -11.02
CA ASN A 48 -6.30 -14.74 -9.90
C ASN A 48 -7.65 -15.37 -10.15
N GLY A 49 -7.94 -15.70 -11.39
CA GLY A 49 -9.16 -16.34 -11.79
C GLY A 49 -10.27 -16.09 -10.78
N THR A 50 -11.08 -15.10 -10.98
CA THR A 50 -12.36 -14.95 -10.31
C THR A 50 -12.42 -15.23 -8.83
N VAL A 51 -12.03 -14.34 -8.04
CA VAL A 51 -12.59 -14.26 -6.70
C VAL A 51 -13.88 -13.45 -6.82
N ALA A 52 -15.02 -14.12 -6.86
CA ALA A 52 -16.30 -13.45 -6.70
C ALA A 52 -16.48 -13.11 -5.22
N MET A 53 -16.23 -11.86 -4.88
CA MET A 53 -16.33 -11.35 -3.50
C MET A 53 -17.55 -10.44 -3.37
N GLU A 54 -18.23 -10.49 -2.23
CA GLU A 54 -19.23 -9.50 -1.90
C GLU A 54 -18.56 -8.14 -1.65
N PHE A 55 -19.04 -7.09 -2.32
CA PHE A 55 -18.40 -5.79 -2.39
C PHE A 55 -18.21 -5.15 -1.00
N ASN A 56 -19.27 -5.07 -0.20
CA ASN A 56 -19.18 -4.41 1.11
C ASN A 56 -18.27 -5.16 2.07
N ALA A 57 -18.33 -6.50 2.06
CA ALA A 57 -17.45 -7.33 2.89
C ALA A 57 -15.98 -7.15 2.49
N THR A 58 -15.71 -7.02 1.19
CA THR A 58 -14.37 -6.75 0.66
C THR A 58 -13.88 -5.38 1.08
N VAL A 59 -14.70 -4.34 0.93
CA VAL A 59 -14.37 -2.97 1.37
C VAL A 59 -14.00 -2.94 2.85
N GLU A 60 -14.82 -3.56 3.72
CA GLU A 60 -14.54 -3.64 5.15
C GLU A 60 -13.26 -4.43 5.47
N HIS A 61 -12.98 -5.48 4.71
CA HIS A 61 -11.73 -6.23 4.86
C HIS A 61 -10.50 -5.35 4.58
N TYR A 62 -10.51 -4.59 3.47
CA TYR A 62 -9.37 -3.73 3.11
C TYR A 62 -9.24 -2.50 4.01
N LYS A 63 -10.36 -1.91 4.46
CA LYS A 63 -10.33 -0.84 5.48
C LYS A 63 -9.65 -1.29 6.78
N LYS A 64 -9.97 -2.50 7.25
CA LYS A 64 -9.31 -3.08 8.44
C LYS A 64 -7.81 -3.32 8.27
N ARG A 65 -7.36 -3.50 7.03
CA ARG A 65 -5.93 -3.64 6.69
C ARG A 65 -5.20 -2.31 6.48
N GLY A 66 -5.92 -1.18 6.61
CA GLY A 66 -5.36 0.16 6.46
C GLY A 66 -5.51 0.77 5.07
N CYS A 67 -6.28 0.16 4.17
CA CYS A 67 -6.63 0.78 2.89
C CYS A 67 -7.54 1.99 3.14
N VAL A 68 -7.19 3.14 2.59
CA VAL A 68 -7.98 4.37 2.73
C VAL A 68 -9.12 4.37 1.74
N ILE A 69 -10.32 4.06 2.22
CA ILE A 69 -11.56 4.01 1.42
C ILE A 69 -12.62 4.85 2.12
N ASP A 70 -13.15 5.85 1.43
CA ASP A 70 -14.31 6.64 1.87
C ASP A 70 -15.54 6.29 1.02
N THR A 71 -16.40 5.43 1.55
CA THR A 71 -17.61 4.97 0.86
C THR A 71 -18.69 6.05 0.72
N ALA A 72 -18.52 7.22 1.36
CA ALA A 72 -19.46 8.33 1.23
C ALA A 72 -19.16 9.23 0.02
N THR A 73 -17.91 9.27 -0.42
CA THR A 73 -17.45 10.19 -1.47
C THR A 73 -16.90 9.48 -2.71
N MET A 74 -16.44 8.25 -2.59
CA MET A 74 -15.83 7.48 -3.69
C MET A 74 -16.91 6.65 -4.43
N THR A 75 -16.77 6.58 -5.74
CA THR A 75 -17.54 5.64 -6.59
C THR A 75 -17.04 4.21 -6.39
N ASP A 76 -17.82 3.23 -6.83
CA ASP A 76 -17.43 1.81 -6.77
C ASP A 76 -16.11 1.56 -7.52
N GLU A 77 -15.93 2.19 -8.67
CA GLU A 77 -14.71 2.07 -9.50
C GLU A 77 -13.49 2.67 -8.80
N GLU A 78 -13.65 3.82 -8.12
CA GLU A 78 -12.58 4.44 -7.34
C GLU A 78 -12.20 3.59 -6.13
N ILE A 79 -13.17 2.94 -5.50
CA ILE A 79 -12.94 2.00 -4.40
C ILE A 79 -12.15 0.78 -4.90
N LEU A 80 -12.53 0.20 -6.03
CA LEU A 80 -11.80 -0.92 -6.62
C LEU A 80 -10.37 -0.54 -6.98
N GLN A 81 -10.18 0.65 -7.55
CA GLN A 81 -8.84 1.15 -7.86
C GLN A 81 -8.00 1.37 -6.59
N ALA A 82 -8.60 1.91 -5.52
CA ALA A 82 -7.90 2.07 -4.25
C ALA A 82 -7.47 0.72 -3.64
N ILE A 83 -8.28 -0.32 -3.81
CA ILE A 83 -7.93 -1.70 -3.41
C ILE A 83 -6.75 -2.22 -4.24
N GLU A 84 -6.77 -2.04 -5.57
CA GLU A 84 -5.67 -2.44 -6.45
C GLU A 84 -4.37 -1.73 -6.08
N ASP A 85 -4.41 -0.42 -5.90
CA ASP A 85 -3.26 0.39 -5.51
C ASP A 85 -2.69 -0.04 -4.14
N PHE A 86 -3.57 -0.42 -3.21
CA PHE A 86 -3.18 -0.93 -1.91
C PHE A 86 -2.49 -2.30 -2.01
N GLU A 87 -2.99 -3.20 -2.86
CA GLU A 87 -2.39 -4.52 -3.09
C GLU A 87 -1.05 -4.42 -3.81
N ASP A 88 -0.90 -3.47 -4.71
CA ASP A 88 0.33 -3.22 -5.46
C ASP A 88 1.38 -2.44 -4.64
N THR A 89 0.97 -1.87 -3.49
CA THR A 89 1.89 -1.23 -2.56
C THR A 89 2.64 -2.30 -1.76
N PRO A 90 3.97 -2.36 -1.87
CA PRO A 90 4.74 -3.32 -1.07
C PRO A 90 4.41 -3.14 0.43
N PRO A 91 4.24 -4.21 1.19
CA PRO A 91 4.03 -4.11 2.62
C PRO A 91 5.18 -3.31 3.24
N VAL A 92 4.84 -2.31 4.02
CA VAL A 92 5.83 -1.60 4.84
C VAL A 92 6.37 -2.62 5.86
N VAL A 93 7.54 -3.16 5.57
CA VAL A 93 8.23 -4.05 6.51
C VAL A 93 8.68 -3.16 7.67
N GLU A 94 7.97 -3.26 8.80
CA GLU A 94 8.40 -2.56 10.01
C GLU A 94 9.80 -3.06 10.39
N PRO A 95 10.72 -2.12 10.73
CA PRO A 95 12.05 -2.49 11.16
C PRO A 95 11.99 -3.39 12.40
N ASP A 96 12.71 -4.49 12.38
CA ASP A 96 12.80 -5.38 13.53
C ASP A 96 13.61 -4.74 14.68
N THR A 97 13.62 -5.40 15.82
CA THR A 97 14.32 -4.90 17.00
C THR A 97 15.83 -4.75 16.76
N THR A 98 16.42 -5.66 15.98
CA THR A 98 17.85 -5.62 15.65
C THR A 98 18.17 -4.41 14.79
N GLU A 99 17.36 -4.15 13.76
CA GLU A 99 17.55 -2.97 12.90
C GLU A 99 17.38 -1.66 13.67
N ARG A 100 16.42 -1.62 14.62
CA ARG A 100 16.23 -0.46 15.50
C ARG A 100 17.43 -0.23 16.42
N MET A 101 17.99 -1.30 16.96
CA MET A 101 19.20 -1.22 17.80
C MET A 101 20.41 -0.73 17.01
N VAL A 102 20.67 -1.29 15.83
CA VAL A 102 21.78 -0.87 14.96
C VAL A 102 21.65 0.60 14.57
N ALA A 103 20.44 1.05 14.19
CA ALA A 103 20.22 2.45 13.84
C ALA A 103 20.40 3.40 15.02
N LEU A 104 20.07 2.97 16.24
CA LEU A 104 20.26 3.74 17.46
C LEU A 104 21.75 3.80 17.84
N GLU A 105 22.49 2.70 17.69
CA GLU A 105 23.94 2.66 17.92
C GLU A 105 24.69 3.58 16.94
N GLU A 106 24.27 3.60 15.67
CA GLU A 106 24.81 4.51 14.65
C GLU A 106 24.57 5.98 15.03
N TYR A 107 23.35 6.29 15.46
CA TYR A 107 23.01 7.64 15.95
C TYR A 107 23.85 8.01 17.18
N LYS A 108 23.96 7.12 18.14
CA LYS A 108 24.75 7.31 19.35
C LYS A 108 26.22 7.56 19.02
N ALA A 109 26.80 6.76 18.12
CA ALA A 109 28.18 6.95 17.65
C ALA A 109 28.39 8.34 17.04
N MET A 110 27.45 8.81 16.22
CA MET A 110 27.48 10.16 15.62
C MET A 110 27.41 11.27 16.68
N VAL A 111 26.63 11.09 17.74
CA VAL A 111 26.45 12.12 18.78
C VAL A 111 27.62 12.14 19.76
N GLU A 112 28.07 10.96 20.19
CA GLU A 112 29.04 10.82 21.31
C GLU A 112 30.50 10.76 20.88
N THR A 113 30.79 10.34 19.64
CA THR A 113 32.16 10.21 19.16
C THR A 113 32.62 11.51 18.49
N GLU A 114 33.63 12.14 19.05
CA GLU A 114 34.21 13.35 18.47
C GLU A 114 34.84 13.04 17.08
N GLY A 115 34.47 13.85 16.08
CA GLY A 115 34.96 13.70 14.70
C GLY A 115 34.32 12.58 13.89
N TYR A 116 33.45 11.77 14.47
CA TYR A 116 32.71 10.80 13.68
C TYR A 116 31.55 11.47 12.92
N GLN A 117 31.45 11.19 11.63
CA GLN A 117 30.37 11.64 10.77
C GLN A 117 29.66 10.43 10.19
N ALA A 118 28.38 10.28 10.49
CA ALA A 118 27.57 9.23 9.89
C ALA A 118 27.42 9.44 8.37
N PRO A 119 27.64 8.41 7.54
CA PRO A 119 27.43 8.52 6.09
C PRO A 119 26.00 8.95 5.74
N LYS A 120 25.89 9.84 4.76
CA LYS A 120 24.59 10.37 4.29
C LYS A 120 23.61 9.26 3.92
N GLU A 121 24.10 8.20 3.27
CA GLU A 121 23.29 7.05 2.85
C GLU A 121 22.67 6.32 4.04
N ILE A 122 23.38 6.25 5.16
CA ILE A 122 22.86 5.65 6.41
C ILE A 122 21.77 6.55 7.02
N ILE A 123 21.99 7.86 7.04
CA ILE A 123 21.02 8.84 7.54
C ILE A 123 19.72 8.78 6.70
N ASP A 124 19.84 8.83 5.38
CA ASP A 124 18.72 8.76 4.45
C ASP A 124 17.95 7.43 4.59
N LYS A 125 18.66 6.31 4.62
CA LYS A 125 18.07 4.97 4.81
C LYS A 125 17.31 4.88 6.13
N ASN A 126 17.92 5.30 7.22
CA ASN A 126 17.32 5.18 8.56
C ASN A 126 16.12 6.11 8.70
N TYR A 127 16.16 7.31 8.13
CA TYR A 127 15.01 8.22 8.12
C TYR A 127 13.84 7.67 7.29
N LYS A 128 14.08 7.24 6.07
CA LYS A 128 13.05 6.67 5.18
C LYS A 128 12.38 5.43 5.74
N ARG A 129 13.09 4.66 6.53
CA ARG A 129 12.56 3.48 7.23
C ARG A 129 11.92 3.80 8.58
N GLY A 130 11.83 5.08 8.97
CA GLY A 130 11.25 5.48 10.27
C GLY A 130 12.09 5.08 11.48
N LEU A 131 13.36 4.72 11.29
CA LEU A 131 14.31 4.38 12.35
C LEU A 131 14.89 5.64 13.03
N TRP A 132 15.06 6.70 12.25
CA TRP A 132 15.47 8.02 12.73
C TRP A 132 14.34 9.03 12.58
N THR A 133 14.21 9.91 13.56
CA THR A 133 13.27 11.04 13.53
C THR A 133 13.90 12.25 12.82
N SER A 134 13.07 13.24 12.45
CA SER A 134 13.56 14.49 11.90
C SER A 134 14.54 15.20 12.85
N ALA A 135 14.33 15.12 14.16
CA ALA A 135 15.26 15.69 15.17
C ALA A 135 16.63 14.98 15.14
N MET A 136 16.69 13.68 14.86
CA MET A 136 17.94 12.95 14.70
C MET A 136 18.68 13.37 13.43
N VAL A 137 17.95 13.67 12.36
CA VAL A 137 18.52 14.22 11.11
C VAL A 137 19.01 15.66 11.33
N ASP A 138 18.33 16.45 12.17
CA ASP A 138 18.79 17.78 12.57
C ASP A 138 20.13 17.72 13.32
N MET A 139 20.27 16.74 14.19
CA MET A 139 21.53 16.51 14.90
C MET A 139 22.66 16.13 13.93
N ALA A 140 22.37 15.38 12.87
CA ALA A 140 23.35 15.06 11.84
C ALA A 140 23.88 16.30 11.10
N VAL A 141 23.01 17.30 10.87
CA VAL A 141 23.45 18.62 10.35
C VAL A 141 24.33 19.32 11.37
N THR A 142 23.93 19.36 12.63
CA THR A 142 24.68 20.01 13.72
C THR A 142 26.06 19.40 13.89
N LYS A 143 26.18 18.09 13.72
CA LYS A 143 27.45 17.35 13.80
C LYS A 143 28.28 17.42 12.50
N GLY A 144 27.74 18.04 11.44
CA GLY A 144 28.44 18.16 10.16
C GLY A 144 28.47 16.90 9.31
N SER A 145 27.67 15.88 9.67
CA SER A 145 27.53 14.64 8.88
C SER A 145 26.85 14.90 7.54
N ILE A 146 25.89 15.82 7.50
CA ILE A 146 25.21 16.27 6.29
C ILE A 146 25.01 17.80 6.32
N THR A 147 24.81 18.38 5.16
CA THR A 147 24.47 19.80 4.99
C THR A 147 22.95 20.05 5.17
N THR A 148 22.57 21.30 5.38
CA THR A 148 21.16 21.71 5.43
C THR A 148 20.43 21.38 4.11
N ALA A 149 21.11 21.49 2.97
CA ALA A 149 20.52 21.15 1.66
C ALA A 149 20.26 19.65 1.54
N GLU A 150 21.17 18.81 2.03
CA GLU A 150 21.00 17.35 2.05
C GLU A 150 19.91 16.92 3.02
N LYS A 151 19.79 17.57 4.19
CA LYS A 151 18.66 17.37 5.10
C LYS A 151 17.33 17.64 4.39
N ALA A 152 17.20 18.77 3.68
CA ALA A 152 15.98 19.08 2.94
C ALA A 152 15.63 17.98 1.94
N ALA A 153 16.60 17.46 1.19
CA ALA A 153 16.40 16.37 0.24
C ALA A 153 16.00 15.03 0.90
N ILE A 154 16.44 14.79 2.14
CA ILE A 154 16.09 13.58 2.92
C ILE A 154 14.67 13.67 3.50
N ILE A 155 14.30 14.84 4.04
CA ILE A 155 13.04 15.04 4.77
C ILE A 155 11.89 15.37 3.81
N GLU A 156 12.13 16.05 2.70
CA GLU A 156 11.09 16.35 1.73
C GLU A 156 10.52 15.04 1.16
N PRO A 157 9.20 14.81 1.28
CA PRO A 157 8.59 13.68 0.61
C PRO A 157 8.84 13.87 -0.89
N VAL A 158 9.33 12.82 -1.55
CA VAL A 158 9.45 12.79 -3.01
C VAL A 158 8.07 13.17 -3.57
N ALA A 159 7.93 14.40 -4.02
CA ALA A 159 6.70 14.89 -4.62
C ALA A 159 6.31 13.88 -5.70
N LYS A 160 5.17 13.20 -5.54
CA LYS A 160 4.64 12.30 -6.57
C LYS A 160 4.65 13.10 -7.86
N LYS A 161 5.47 12.69 -8.84
CA LYS A 161 5.49 13.29 -10.17
C LYS A 161 4.05 13.38 -10.65
N PRO A 162 3.55 14.54 -11.07
CA PRO A 162 2.23 14.63 -11.65
C PRO A 162 2.22 13.69 -12.85
N GLN A 163 1.30 12.71 -12.82
CA GLN A 163 1.07 11.86 -13.97
C GLN A 163 0.63 12.79 -15.12
N SER A 164 1.48 12.93 -16.10
CA SER A 164 1.18 13.62 -17.36
C SER A 164 -0.02 12.91 -17.99
N ARG A 165 -1.19 13.54 -17.92
CA ARG A 165 -2.32 13.18 -18.78
C ARG A 165 -1.91 13.36 -20.23
N ARG A 166 -1.85 12.28 -20.95
CA ARG A 166 -1.96 12.25 -22.42
C ARG A 166 -3.13 11.36 -22.79
#